data_777bf1b76392cadceff2c591a1e53bad
#
_entry.id   777bf1b76392cadceff2c591a1e53bad
#
_cell.length_a   1.000
_cell.length_b   1.000
_cell.length_c   1.000
_cell.angle_alpha   90.00
_cell.angle_beta   90.00
_cell.angle_gamma   90.00
#
_symmetry.space_group_name_H-M   'P 1'
#
loop_
_entity.id
_entity.type
_entity.pdbx_description
1 polymer ?
#
loop_
_entity_poly.entity_id
_entity_poly.type
_entity_poly.pdbx_seq_one_letter_code
_entity_poly.pdbx_strand_id
1 'polypeptide(L)'
;MENFSNFTPSDSEYGISVDLRYDAVAFYIVNLKSKDILTAGNTRYGDDMISSLNNAIKACCDDYLIEEDEIKTYAVCGSEENLSLFTSTEKGASLFGIEERASNLGLYGNKSATVFVSPCSENGISGDMISVLSYFDFDNAPDNSLFIDFAEITQCVFKKPDEIISMRIDSPMMETKGISSGTIAESGAIHQAEIKPDGTIKYSTRNNVVASGIFVTGLIDIIVVNLKKGIISEDKKVEGGKIPLLDEKELLQSDIDLFFKNSEELSAMFTSICDGVIPNVYLSGCYGTQFNPENLINSGILPASFASAEISVIANASGLGMIKCLYDDNEKDKMISLSEKIK
;
A
#
# COMPACT_ATOMS: atom_id res chain seq x y z
N MET A 1 -41.85 -19.12 -6.44
CA MET A 1 -41.83 -17.72 -5.97
C MET A 1 -41.75 -17.78 -4.46
N GLU A 2 -40.55 -17.87 -3.93
CA GLU A 2 -40.34 -17.81 -2.47
C GLU A 2 -40.31 -16.32 -2.06
N ASN A 3 -41.07 -16.06 -0.99
CA ASN A 3 -41.34 -14.74 -0.45
C ASN A 3 -40.07 -14.08 0.07
N PHE A 4 -39.56 -13.08 -0.62
CA PHE A 4 -38.58 -12.07 -0.13
C PHE A 4 -39.28 -11.00 0.73
N SER A 5 -40.10 -11.36 1.64
CA SER A 5 -40.76 -10.42 2.54
C SER A 5 -40.49 -10.82 3.98
N ASN A 6 -39.35 -10.40 4.51
CA ASN A 6 -39.09 -10.11 5.92
C ASN A 6 -37.66 -9.58 6.14
N PHE A 7 -37.26 -8.60 5.35
CA PHE A 7 -36.18 -7.74 5.76
C PHE A 7 -36.82 -6.56 6.49
N THR A 8 -36.80 -6.59 7.79
CA THR A 8 -37.12 -5.41 8.62
C THR A 8 -35.89 -4.55 8.72
N PRO A 9 -35.86 -3.33 8.17
CA PRO A 9 -34.69 -2.48 8.09
C PRO A 9 -34.25 -1.83 9.41
N SER A 10 -34.80 -2.19 10.56
CA SER A 10 -34.71 -1.31 11.74
C SER A 10 -33.60 -1.58 12.76
N ASP A 11 -32.68 -2.53 12.51
CA ASP A 11 -31.61 -2.84 13.50
C ASP A 11 -30.22 -2.99 12.88
N SER A 12 -30.01 -2.53 11.65
CA SER A 12 -28.71 -2.61 10.99
C SER A 12 -27.86 -1.41 11.36
N GLU A 13 -26.65 -1.65 11.84
CA GLU A 13 -25.64 -0.64 12.11
C GLU A 13 -24.41 -0.94 11.28
N TYR A 14 -23.85 0.10 10.66
CA TYR A 14 -22.70 -0.04 9.78
C TYR A 14 -21.53 0.80 10.25
N GLY A 15 -20.33 0.29 9.98
CA GLY A 15 -19.08 0.99 10.15
C GLY A 15 -18.35 1.10 8.81
N ILE A 16 -17.49 2.09 8.68
CA ILE A 16 -16.71 2.31 7.46
C ILE A 16 -15.23 2.33 7.81
N SER A 17 -14.48 1.37 7.25
CA SER A 17 -13.02 1.38 7.26
C SER A 17 -12.53 2.16 6.06
N VAL A 18 -11.57 3.08 6.26
CA VAL A 18 -11.01 3.97 5.23
C VAL A 18 -9.49 3.87 5.21
N ASP A 19 -8.94 3.68 4.01
CA ASP A 19 -7.51 3.66 3.72
C ASP A 19 -7.18 4.83 2.79
N LEU A 20 -6.56 5.88 3.35
CA LEU A 20 -6.16 7.10 2.63
C LEU A 20 -4.82 6.87 1.95
N ARG A 21 -4.85 6.58 0.66
CA ARG A 21 -3.66 6.40 -0.19
C ARG A 21 -3.21 7.73 -0.79
N TYR A 22 -2.10 7.72 -1.51
CA TYR A 22 -1.48 8.90 -2.08
C TYR A 22 -2.46 9.75 -2.93
N ASP A 23 -3.14 9.16 -3.92
CA ASP A 23 -4.03 9.84 -4.86
C ASP A 23 -5.47 9.30 -4.86
N ALA A 24 -5.77 8.40 -3.95
CA ALA A 24 -7.03 7.68 -3.89
C ALA A 24 -7.39 7.30 -2.47
N VAL A 25 -8.67 7.02 -2.25
CA VAL A 25 -9.16 6.42 -1.02
C VAL A 25 -9.81 5.07 -1.34
N ALA A 26 -9.51 4.06 -0.54
CA ALA A 26 -10.25 2.81 -0.51
C ALA A 26 -11.07 2.73 0.77
N PHE A 27 -12.25 2.11 0.70
CA PHE A 27 -13.08 1.95 1.88
C PHE A 27 -13.84 0.62 1.85
N TYR A 28 -14.28 0.19 3.04
CA TYR A 28 -15.11 -0.99 3.25
C TYR A 28 -16.31 -0.61 4.10
N ILE A 29 -17.51 -1.00 3.69
CA ILE A 29 -18.72 -0.89 4.49
C ILE A 29 -18.94 -2.23 5.18
N VAL A 30 -19.04 -2.20 6.50
CA VAL A 30 -19.09 -3.38 7.37
C VAL A 30 -20.35 -3.34 8.20
N ASN A 31 -21.08 -4.46 8.24
CA ASN A 31 -22.18 -4.63 9.17
C ASN A 31 -21.61 -4.90 10.57
N LEU A 32 -21.84 -3.99 11.53
CA LEU A 32 -21.24 -4.07 12.86
C LEU A 32 -21.75 -5.25 13.71
N LYS A 33 -22.94 -5.74 13.41
CA LYS A 33 -23.55 -6.86 14.15
C LYS A 33 -23.02 -8.21 13.68
N SER A 34 -23.00 -8.45 12.36
CA SER A 34 -22.47 -9.69 11.78
C SER A 34 -20.96 -9.68 11.59
N LYS A 35 -20.34 -8.50 11.57
CA LYS A 35 -18.93 -8.25 11.26
C LYS A 35 -18.54 -8.58 9.82
N ASP A 36 -19.53 -8.73 8.94
CA ASP A 36 -19.29 -9.02 7.52
C ASP A 36 -19.01 -7.74 6.74
N ILE A 37 -18.08 -7.83 5.79
CA ILE A 37 -17.88 -6.78 4.79
C ILE A 37 -19.03 -6.88 3.80
N LEU A 38 -19.86 -5.84 3.75
CA LEU A 38 -20.97 -5.76 2.82
C LEU A 38 -20.51 -5.40 1.41
N THR A 39 -19.64 -4.41 1.31
CA THR A 39 -19.07 -3.92 0.04
C THR A 39 -17.76 -3.20 0.28
N ALA A 40 -17.02 -3.02 -0.81
CA ALA A 40 -15.80 -2.21 -0.83
C ALA A 40 -15.84 -1.27 -2.02
N GLY A 41 -15.31 -0.08 -1.85
CA GLY A 41 -15.20 0.92 -2.91
C GLY A 41 -13.83 1.59 -2.92
N ASN A 42 -13.55 2.26 -4.01
CA ASN A 42 -12.43 3.17 -4.12
C ASN A 42 -12.79 4.36 -5.00
N THR A 43 -12.13 5.49 -4.73
CA THR A 43 -12.26 6.69 -5.57
C THR A 43 -10.93 7.45 -5.56
N ARG A 44 -10.65 8.19 -6.63
CA ARG A 44 -9.54 9.14 -6.61
C ARG A 44 -9.96 10.41 -5.88
N TYR A 45 -9.00 11.08 -5.29
CA TYR A 45 -9.23 12.44 -4.81
C TYR A 45 -9.57 13.33 -6.01
N GLY A 46 -10.66 14.07 -5.84
CA GLY A 46 -10.98 15.21 -6.71
C GLY A 46 -10.35 16.48 -6.12
N ASP A 47 -11.07 17.60 -6.25
CA ASP A 47 -10.63 18.87 -5.65
C ASP A 47 -10.66 18.85 -4.11
N ASP A 48 -11.46 17.95 -3.53
CA ASP A 48 -11.59 17.75 -2.08
C ASP A 48 -11.72 16.27 -1.71
N MET A 49 -10.84 15.81 -0.81
CA MET A 49 -10.75 14.43 -0.35
C MET A 49 -12.06 13.97 0.33
N ILE A 50 -12.59 14.79 1.24
CA ILE A 50 -13.79 14.44 2.01
C ILE A 50 -15.02 14.34 1.12
N SER A 51 -15.20 15.30 0.20
CA SER A 51 -16.30 15.26 -0.75
C SER A 51 -16.23 14.05 -1.68
N SER A 52 -15.03 13.69 -2.16
CA SER A 52 -14.83 12.52 -3.00
C SER A 52 -15.17 11.23 -2.25
N LEU A 53 -14.71 11.10 -1.00
CA LEU A 53 -15.03 9.97 -0.13
C LEU A 53 -16.53 9.87 0.14
N ASN A 54 -17.18 10.98 0.55
CA ASN A 54 -18.60 11.01 0.86
C ASN A 54 -19.47 10.63 -0.35
N ASN A 55 -19.13 11.12 -1.53
CA ASN A 55 -19.88 10.78 -2.76
C ASN A 55 -19.76 9.29 -3.08
N ALA A 56 -18.57 8.70 -2.92
CA ALA A 56 -18.36 7.28 -3.17
C ALA A 56 -19.06 6.40 -2.12
N ILE A 57 -19.00 6.77 -0.83
CA ILE A 57 -19.71 6.06 0.24
C ILE A 57 -21.20 6.13 0.00
N LYS A 58 -21.73 7.34 -0.28
CA LYS A 58 -23.16 7.53 -0.52
C LYS A 58 -23.66 6.68 -1.69
N ALA A 59 -22.94 6.65 -2.80
CA ALA A 59 -23.29 5.82 -3.94
C ALA A 59 -23.39 4.33 -3.56
N CYS A 60 -22.43 3.82 -2.77
CA CYS A 60 -22.50 2.45 -2.27
C CYS A 60 -23.68 2.25 -1.30
N CYS A 61 -23.95 3.21 -0.41
CA CYS A 61 -25.09 3.14 0.51
C CYS A 61 -26.42 3.11 -0.24
N ASP A 62 -26.59 3.94 -1.28
CA ASP A 62 -27.78 3.97 -2.12
C ASP A 62 -28.01 2.61 -2.82
N ASP A 63 -26.94 1.96 -3.31
CA ASP A 63 -27.01 0.64 -3.96
C ASP A 63 -27.43 -0.48 -2.98
N TYR A 64 -27.07 -0.37 -1.72
CA TYR A 64 -27.39 -1.36 -0.66
C TYR A 64 -28.54 -0.95 0.25
N LEU A 65 -29.21 0.17 -0.04
CA LEU A 65 -30.33 0.70 0.74
C LEU A 65 -29.97 0.98 2.21
N ILE A 66 -28.76 1.48 2.44
CA ILE A 66 -28.28 1.90 3.76
C ILE A 66 -28.61 3.38 3.97
N GLU A 67 -29.32 3.67 5.02
CA GLU A 67 -29.64 5.05 5.39
C GLU A 67 -28.47 5.74 6.08
N GLU A 68 -28.35 7.06 5.92
CA GLU A 68 -27.24 7.84 6.48
C GLU A 68 -27.11 7.67 8.00
N ASP A 69 -28.20 7.59 8.71
CA ASP A 69 -28.23 7.46 10.17
C ASP A 69 -27.87 6.03 10.68
N GLU A 70 -27.80 5.04 9.81
CA GLU A 70 -27.34 3.69 10.13
C GLU A 70 -25.81 3.57 10.19
N ILE A 71 -25.06 4.57 9.66
CA ILE A 71 -23.59 4.61 9.75
C ILE A 71 -23.19 5.16 11.12
N LYS A 72 -22.54 4.36 11.95
CA LYS A 72 -22.27 4.65 13.37
C LYS A 72 -20.81 4.96 13.67
N THR A 73 -19.89 4.44 12.88
CA THR A 73 -18.46 4.59 13.17
C THR A 73 -17.60 4.52 11.91
N TYR A 74 -16.44 5.17 12.00
CA TYR A 74 -15.37 5.12 11.02
C TYR A 74 -14.07 4.69 11.69
N ALA A 75 -13.22 4.02 10.92
CA ALA A 75 -11.84 3.76 11.30
C ALA A 75 -10.94 4.08 10.09
N VAL A 76 -10.01 5.02 10.26
CA VAL A 76 -9.28 5.66 9.17
C VAL A 76 -7.78 5.48 9.36
N CYS A 77 -7.09 4.97 8.33
CA CYS A 77 -5.63 4.93 8.27
C CYS A 77 -5.09 5.63 7.01
N GLY A 78 -3.79 5.88 7.00
CA GLY A 78 -3.10 6.52 5.90
C GLY A 78 -1.72 7.04 6.31
N SER A 79 -1.05 7.75 5.39
CA SER A 79 0.18 8.47 5.71
C SER A 79 -0.10 9.61 6.69
N GLU A 80 0.92 10.04 7.43
CA GLU A 80 0.81 11.20 8.34
C GLU A 80 0.27 12.43 7.61
N GLU A 81 0.69 12.64 6.35
CA GLU A 81 0.25 13.77 5.53
C GLU A 81 -1.26 13.69 5.22
N ASN A 82 -1.73 12.53 4.76
CA ASN A 82 -3.13 12.32 4.44
C ASN A 82 -4.02 12.39 5.68
N LEU A 83 -3.57 11.84 6.79
CA LEU A 83 -4.29 11.93 8.07
C LEU A 83 -4.35 13.37 8.58
N SER A 84 -3.28 14.16 8.43
CA SER A 84 -3.27 15.58 8.79
C SER A 84 -4.25 16.39 7.92
N LEU A 85 -4.30 16.12 6.62
CA LEU A 85 -5.27 16.74 5.71
C LEU A 85 -6.70 16.33 6.07
N PHE A 86 -6.92 15.04 6.32
CA PHE A 86 -8.22 14.49 6.68
C PHE A 86 -8.77 15.07 7.99
N THR A 87 -7.94 15.21 9.01
CA THR A 87 -8.33 15.74 10.31
C THR A 87 -8.22 17.25 10.41
N SER A 88 -7.67 17.94 9.41
CA SER A 88 -7.34 19.38 9.45
C SER A 88 -6.44 19.75 10.63
N THR A 89 -5.58 18.83 11.09
CA THR A 89 -4.62 19.05 12.16
C THR A 89 -3.23 19.33 11.60
N GLU A 90 -2.41 20.11 12.35
CA GLU A 90 -1.04 20.35 11.94
C GLU A 90 -0.21 19.06 12.06
N LYS A 91 0.72 18.85 11.10
CA LYS A 91 1.67 17.74 11.15
C LYS A 91 2.44 17.74 12.47
N GLY A 92 2.53 16.60 13.12
CA GLY A 92 3.25 16.41 14.37
C GLY A 92 2.55 16.96 15.62
N ALA A 93 1.37 17.54 15.50
CA ALA A 93 0.63 18.06 16.66
C ALA A 93 0.08 16.94 17.56
N SER A 94 -0.18 15.77 17.01
CA SER A 94 -0.40 14.51 17.72
C SER A 94 -0.07 13.38 16.76
N LEU A 95 0.47 12.29 17.29
CA LEU A 95 0.73 11.08 16.50
C LEU A 95 -0.58 10.32 16.21
N PHE A 96 -1.71 11.03 16.14
CA PHE A 96 -3.07 10.49 16.01
C PHE A 96 -3.40 9.43 17.08
N GLY A 97 -4.14 8.37 16.77
CA GLY A 97 -4.69 7.47 17.77
C GLY A 97 -5.82 8.14 18.56
N ILE A 98 -6.55 9.05 17.91
CA ILE A 98 -7.62 9.87 18.48
C ILE A 98 -8.98 9.40 18.01
N GLU A 99 -10.00 9.71 18.82
CA GLU A 99 -11.39 9.61 18.41
C GLU A 99 -11.98 11.00 18.18
N GLU A 100 -12.70 11.15 17.09
CA GLU A 100 -13.37 12.40 16.69
C GLU A 100 -14.81 12.10 16.26
N ARG A 101 -15.64 13.12 16.07
CA ARG A 101 -16.98 12.96 15.51
C ARG A 101 -16.94 13.11 13.99
N ALA A 102 -17.64 12.21 13.29
CA ALA A 102 -17.76 12.25 11.83
C ALA A 102 -18.29 13.62 11.34
N SER A 103 -19.22 14.23 12.08
CA SER A 103 -19.77 15.56 11.77
C SER A 103 -18.74 16.68 11.83
N ASN A 104 -17.70 16.59 12.69
CA ASN A 104 -16.64 17.59 12.76
C ASN A 104 -15.71 17.51 11.54
N LEU A 105 -15.58 16.32 10.96
CA LEU A 105 -14.79 16.07 9.75
C LEU A 105 -15.61 16.18 8.46
N GLY A 106 -16.90 16.49 8.56
CA GLY A 106 -17.78 16.61 7.39
C GLY A 106 -18.07 15.29 6.68
N LEU A 107 -17.95 14.15 7.40
CA LEU A 107 -18.20 12.83 6.84
C LEU A 107 -19.70 12.52 6.74
N TYR A 108 -20.07 11.77 5.70
CA TYR A 108 -21.41 11.22 5.52
C TYR A 108 -21.71 10.18 6.60
N GLY A 109 -22.85 10.28 7.27
CA GLY A 109 -23.26 9.33 8.31
C GLY A 109 -24.02 9.98 9.46
N ASN A 110 -24.33 9.19 10.47
CA ASN A 110 -25.02 9.66 11.66
C ASN A 110 -24.22 10.78 12.33
N LYS A 111 -24.91 11.85 12.76
CA LYS A 111 -24.28 13.02 13.41
C LYS A 111 -23.48 12.67 14.67
N SER A 112 -23.81 11.58 15.34
CA SER A 112 -23.10 11.05 16.50
C SER A 112 -22.05 9.99 16.15
N ALA A 113 -21.89 9.65 14.86
CA ALA A 113 -20.91 8.67 14.44
C ALA A 113 -19.49 9.08 14.89
N THR A 114 -18.73 8.10 15.37
CA THR A 114 -17.37 8.28 15.83
C THR A 114 -16.36 7.95 14.72
N VAL A 115 -15.19 8.56 14.76
CA VAL A 115 -14.09 8.30 13.83
C VAL A 115 -12.84 8.01 14.65
N PHE A 116 -12.32 6.80 14.55
CA PHE A 116 -11.01 6.47 15.05
C PHE A 116 -9.98 6.72 13.93
N VAL A 117 -8.98 7.54 14.23
CA VAL A 117 -7.85 7.82 13.33
C VAL A 117 -6.64 7.04 13.82
N SER A 118 -6.06 6.19 12.96
CA SER A 118 -4.95 5.34 13.36
C SER A 118 -3.74 6.18 13.83
N PRO A 119 -2.95 5.67 14.79
CA PRO A 119 -1.70 6.31 15.17
C PRO A 119 -0.64 6.17 14.09
N CYS A 120 0.30 7.11 14.07
CA CYS A 120 1.62 6.97 13.45
C CYS A 120 2.67 6.81 14.55
N SER A 121 3.84 6.23 14.25
CA SER A 121 4.92 6.18 15.25
C SER A 121 5.70 7.50 15.30
N GLU A 122 6.41 7.76 16.41
CA GLU A 122 7.29 8.92 16.56
C GLU A 122 8.39 8.97 15.48
N ASN A 123 8.82 7.81 14.99
CA ASN A 123 9.82 7.70 13.92
C ASN A 123 9.21 7.81 12.51
N GLY A 124 7.93 8.20 12.41
CA GLY A 124 7.27 8.49 11.16
C GLY A 124 6.77 7.27 10.38
N ILE A 125 6.62 6.11 11.03
CA ILE A 125 5.89 4.99 10.43
C ILE A 125 4.42 5.37 10.36
N SER A 126 3.85 5.23 9.19
CA SER A 126 2.51 5.70 8.87
C SER A 126 1.39 4.87 9.49
N GLY A 127 0.21 5.47 9.62
CA GLY A 127 -0.96 4.81 10.19
C GLY A 127 -1.46 3.62 9.38
N ASP A 128 -1.26 3.61 8.07
CA ASP A 128 -1.56 2.46 7.22
C ASP A 128 -0.62 1.28 7.50
N MET A 129 0.68 1.53 7.72
CA MET A 129 1.62 0.49 8.14
C MET A 129 1.29 -0.03 9.55
N ILE A 130 0.97 0.83 10.51
CA ILE A 130 0.50 0.41 11.84
C ILE A 130 -0.74 -0.49 11.73
N SER A 131 -1.68 -0.14 10.85
CA SER A 131 -2.85 -0.95 10.58
C SER A 131 -2.51 -2.33 10.01
N VAL A 132 -1.55 -2.41 9.06
CA VAL A 132 -1.04 -3.68 8.53
C VAL A 132 -0.46 -4.55 9.63
N LEU A 133 0.40 -3.97 10.47
CA LEU A 133 1.05 -4.67 11.57
C LEU A 133 0.02 -5.20 12.60
N SER A 134 -1.00 -4.39 12.93
CA SER A 134 -2.10 -4.82 13.80
C SER A 134 -2.92 -5.95 13.19
N TYR A 135 -3.22 -5.88 11.88
CA TYR A 135 -3.94 -6.96 11.19
C TYR A 135 -3.24 -8.31 11.31
N PHE A 136 -1.92 -8.33 11.26
CA PHE A 136 -1.09 -9.51 11.38
C PHE A 136 -0.76 -9.92 12.80
N ASP A 137 -1.32 -9.23 13.81
CA ASP A 137 -0.98 -9.48 15.21
C ASP A 137 0.55 -9.47 15.43
N PHE A 138 1.17 -8.38 15.01
CA PHE A 138 2.64 -8.23 14.94
C PHE A 138 3.34 -8.52 16.27
N ASP A 139 2.70 -8.21 17.40
CA ASP A 139 3.25 -8.53 18.72
C ASP A 139 3.51 -10.05 18.88
N ASN A 140 2.71 -10.89 18.23
CA ASN A 140 2.85 -12.37 18.21
C ASN A 140 3.52 -12.92 16.95
N ALA A 141 3.92 -12.06 16.00
CA ALA A 141 4.68 -12.49 14.83
C ALA A 141 6.02 -13.13 15.27
N PRO A 142 6.56 -14.09 14.51
CA PRO A 142 7.88 -14.66 14.81
C PRO A 142 8.95 -13.58 14.90
N ASP A 143 9.95 -13.79 15.75
CA ASP A 143 11.15 -12.97 15.74
C ASP A 143 11.81 -13.01 14.36
N ASN A 144 12.49 -11.93 14.00
CA ASN A 144 13.07 -11.71 12.68
C ASN A 144 12.05 -11.60 11.55
N SER A 145 10.83 -11.12 11.84
CA SER A 145 9.84 -10.73 10.84
C SER A 145 10.12 -9.31 10.34
N LEU A 146 10.26 -9.16 9.02
CA LEU A 146 10.45 -7.90 8.34
C LEU A 146 9.22 -7.56 7.51
N PHE A 147 8.50 -6.52 7.88
CA PHE A 147 7.40 -5.96 7.10
C PHE A 147 7.91 -4.80 6.25
N ILE A 148 7.61 -4.81 4.96
CA ILE A 148 7.99 -3.77 4.00
C ILE A 148 6.75 -3.24 3.32
N ASP A 149 6.54 -1.94 3.42
CA ASP A 149 5.53 -1.21 2.66
C ASP A 149 6.22 -0.45 1.52
N PHE A 150 6.01 -0.91 0.28
CA PHE A 150 6.52 -0.25 -0.91
C PHE A 150 5.52 0.79 -1.40
N ALA A 151 5.87 2.05 -1.19
CA ALA A 151 5.16 3.23 -1.65
C ALA A 151 6.16 4.30 -2.11
N GLU A 152 5.72 5.55 -2.33
CA GLU A 152 6.62 6.69 -2.61
C GLU A 152 7.65 6.88 -1.49
N ILE A 153 7.23 6.66 -0.25
CA ILE A 153 8.11 6.48 0.90
C ILE A 153 8.04 5.00 1.25
N THR A 154 9.12 4.27 1.01
CA THR A 154 9.24 2.87 1.44
C THR A 154 9.51 2.84 2.93
N GLN A 155 8.70 2.09 3.65
CA GLN A 155 8.80 1.91 5.10
C GLN A 155 9.07 0.44 5.41
N CYS A 156 9.83 0.18 6.45
CA CYS A 156 9.98 -1.18 6.95
C CYS A 156 10.01 -1.21 8.48
N VAL A 157 9.47 -2.28 9.03
CA VAL A 157 9.45 -2.57 10.46
C VAL A 157 9.98 -3.98 10.68
N PHE A 158 10.99 -4.11 11.52
CA PHE A 158 11.65 -5.36 11.82
C PHE A 158 11.51 -5.73 13.28
N LYS A 159 11.02 -6.92 13.56
CA LYS A 159 10.84 -7.46 14.89
C LYS A 159 12.07 -8.26 15.30
N LYS A 160 12.83 -7.73 16.25
CA LYS A 160 13.86 -8.47 17.01
C LYS A 160 13.24 -9.08 18.27
N PRO A 161 13.93 -10.02 18.95
CA PRO A 161 13.42 -10.62 20.18
C PRO A 161 13.03 -9.62 21.27
N ASP A 162 13.78 -8.54 21.41
CA ASP A 162 13.62 -7.58 22.52
C ASP A 162 13.22 -6.16 22.06
N GLU A 163 13.13 -5.90 20.76
CA GLU A 163 12.81 -4.58 20.23
C GLU A 163 12.15 -4.63 18.86
N ILE A 164 11.41 -3.56 18.57
CA ILE A 164 10.84 -3.32 17.25
C ILE A 164 11.54 -2.09 16.68
N ILE A 165 12.20 -2.24 15.55
CA ILE A 165 12.91 -1.16 14.89
C ILE A 165 12.29 -0.85 13.54
N SER A 166 12.41 0.40 13.12
CA SER A 166 11.84 0.85 11.85
C SER A 166 12.83 1.71 11.07
N MET A 167 12.65 1.70 9.76
CA MET A 167 13.35 2.60 8.84
C MET A 167 12.42 3.04 7.73
N ARG A 168 12.67 4.21 7.17
CA ARG A 168 11.95 4.73 6.00
C ARG A 168 12.91 5.46 5.06
N ILE A 169 12.60 5.43 3.78
CA ILE A 169 13.37 6.10 2.75
C ILE A 169 12.45 6.59 1.63
N ASP A 170 12.73 7.77 1.11
CA ASP A 170 12.07 8.25 -0.09
C ASP A 170 12.43 7.35 -1.27
N SER A 171 11.44 6.85 -1.97
CA SER A 171 11.59 5.87 -3.04
C SER A 171 10.90 6.36 -4.33
N PRO A 172 11.39 7.46 -4.94
CA PRO A 172 10.77 8.06 -6.13
C PRO A 172 10.71 7.11 -7.32
N MET A 173 11.56 6.08 -7.34
CA MET A 173 11.52 5.01 -8.33
C MET A 173 10.20 4.23 -8.29
N MET A 174 9.54 4.14 -7.15
CA MET A 174 8.24 3.44 -7.04
C MET A 174 7.15 4.12 -7.86
N GLU A 175 7.28 5.42 -8.12
CA GLU A 175 6.43 6.18 -9.03
C GLU A 175 7.07 6.40 -10.40
N THR A 176 8.17 5.69 -10.71
CA THR A 176 8.98 5.86 -11.93
C THR A 176 9.45 7.30 -12.18
N LYS A 177 9.52 8.11 -11.13
CA LYS A 177 10.05 9.48 -11.19
C LYS A 177 11.51 9.49 -11.65
N GLY A 178 11.81 10.30 -12.64
CA GLY A 178 13.15 10.40 -13.24
C GLY A 178 13.44 9.35 -14.33
N ILE A 179 12.56 8.39 -14.57
CA ILE A 179 12.63 7.44 -15.69
C ILE A 179 12.05 8.11 -16.94
N SER A 180 12.83 8.14 -18.03
CA SER A 180 12.51 8.91 -19.25
C SER A 180 11.16 8.53 -19.88
N SER A 181 10.81 7.25 -19.85
CA SER A 181 9.52 6.72 -20.31
C SER A 181 8.63 6.26 -19.14
N GLY A 182 8.88 6.78 -17.91
CA GLY A 182 8.10 6.41 -16.73
C GLY A 182 6.65 6.87 -16.79
N THR A 183 5.73 6.08 -16.24
CA THR A 183 4.31 6.42 -16.12
C THR A 183 3.68 5.79 -14.87
N ILE A 184 2.52 6.30 -14.49
CA ILE A 184 1.70 5.75 -13.42
C ILE A 184 0.93 4.50 -13.87
N ALA A 185 0.14 3.90 -12.99
CA ALA A 185 -0.71 2.74 -13.27
C ALA A 185 -1.91 3.10 -14.16
N GLU A 186 -1.68 3.44 -15.42
CA GLU A 186 -2.70 3.83 -16.40
C GLU A 186 -2.85 2.82 -17.55
N SER A 187 -3.84 3.02 -18.42
CA SER A 187 -4.02 2.24 -19.64
C SER A 187 -2.83 2.45 -20.57
N GLY A 188 -2.26 1.37 -21.09
CA GLY A 188 -1.04 1.40 -21.92
C GLY A 188 0.27 1.36 -21.13
N ALA A 189 0.27 1.47 -19.80
CA ALA A 189 1.47 1.31 -19.01
C ALA A 189 2.06 -0.09 -19.18
N ILE A 190 3.35 -0.20 -19.56
CA ILE A 190 4.07 -1.48 -19.60
C ILE A 190 4.24 -1.93 -18.16
N HIS A 191 3.57 -3.01 -17.78
CA HIS A 191 3.52 -3.49 -16.41
C HIS A 191 4.18 -4.86 -16.20
N GLN A 192 4.59 -5.53 -17.30
CA GLN A 192 5.22 -6.84 -17.26
C GLN A 192 6.17 -7.03 -18.43
N ALA A 193 7.29 -7.73 -18.17
CA ALA A 193 8.18 -8.25 -19.19
C ALA A 193 8.57 -9.71 -18.86
N GLU A 194 8.54 -10.58 -19.85
CA GLU A 194 8.86 -12.02 -19.70
C GLU A 194 9.71 -12.54 -20.84
N ILE A 195 10.56 -13.53 -20.58
CA ILE A 195 11.30 -14.27 -21.61
C ILE A 195 10.42 -15.43 -22.07
N LYS A 196 10.04 -15.43 -23.37
CA LYS A 196 9.30 -16.54 -23.97
C LYS A 196 10.15 -17.79 -24.15
N PRO A 197 9.52 -18.97 -24.39
CA PRO A 197 10.25 -20.20 -24.65
C PRO A 197 11.21 -20.13 -25.86
N ASP A 198 10.92 -19.27 -26.84
CA ASP A 198 11.77 -19.01 -28.01
C ASP A 198 12.95 -18.05 -27.71
N GLY A 199 13.06 -17.60 -26.48
CA GLY A 199 14.08 -16.67 -26.03
C GLY A 199 13.81 -15.19 -26.37
N THR A 200 12.71 -14.84 -26.98
CA THR A 200 12.33 -13.42 -27.20
C THR A 200 11.75 -12.81 -25.91
N ILE A 201 11.89 -11.49 -25.77
CA ILE A 201 11.25 -10.76 -24.65
C ILE A 201 9.87 -10.31 -25.12
N LYS A 202 8.85 -10.62 -24.33
CA LYS A 202 7.50 -10.09 -24.49
C LYS A 202 7.24 -9.03 -23.42
N TYR A 203 6.73 -7.89 -23.86
CA TYR A 203 6.21 -6.84 -22.99
C TYR A 203 4.68 -6.86 -23.01
N SER A 204 4.06 -6.57 -21.87
CA SER A 204 2.60 -6.49 -21.75
C SER A 204 2.19 -5.11 -21.21
N THR A 205 1.18 -4.51 -21.85
CA THR A 205 0.62 -3.23 -21.43
C THR A 205 -0.71 -3.43 -20.71
N ARG A 206 -1.04 -2.56 -19.79
CA ARG A 206 -2.36 -2.55 -19.13
C ARG A 206 -3.44 -2.32 -20.20
N ASN A 207 -4.50 -3.11 -20.12
CA ASN A 207 -5.62 -3.13 -21.08
C ASN A 207 -5.23 -3.52 -22.53
N ASN A 208 -4.01 -4.01 -22.77
CA ASN A 208 -3.52 -4.44 -24.09
C ASN A 208 -3.67 -3.37 -25.18
N VAL A 209 -3.38 -2.13 -24.86
CA VAL A 209 -3.38 -0.98 -25.79
C VAL A 209 -1.96 -0.48 -26.03
N VAL A 210 -1.81 0.49 -26.93
CA VAL A 210 -0.52 1.15 -27.26
C VAL A 210 0.19 1.62 -25.97
N ALA A 211 1.52 1.43 -25.93
CA ALA A 211 2.30 1.74 -24.74
C ALA A 211 2.31 3.24 -24.44
N SER A 212 1.84 3.62 -23.25
CA SER A 212 1.90 5.00 -22.73
C SER A 212 3.24 5.30 -22.04
N GLY A 213 3.82 4.30 -21.40
CA GLY A 213 5.08 4.41 -20.66
C GLY A 213 5.41 3.14 -19.90
N ILE A 214 6.33 3.22 -18.95
CA ILE A 214 6.82 2.11 -18.12
C ILE A 214 6.31 2.29 -16.67
N PHE A 215 5.51 1.37 -16.19
CA PHE A 215 5.09 1.32 -14.79
C PHE A 215 6.15 0.58 -13.96
N VAL A 216 6.24 0.82 -12.66
CA VAL A 216 7.31 0.28 -11.80
C VAL A 216 7.44 -1.24 -11.85
N THR A 217 6.33 -2.00 -11.90
CA THR A 217 6.40 -3.48 -12.03
C THR A 217 7.04 -3.88 -13.35
N GLY A 218 6.67 -3.21 -14.43
CA GLY A 218 7.27 -3.40 -15.74
C GLY A 218 8.74 -2.99 -15.77
N LEU A 219 9.12 -1.89 -15.09
CA LEU A 219 10.52 -1.46 -14.98
C LEU A 219 11.39 -2.55 -14.34
N ILE A 220 10.95 -3.09 -13.20
CA ILE A 220 11.65 -4.19 -12.51
C ILE A 220 11.79 -5.42 -13.42
N ASP A 221 10.69 -5.83 -14.06
CA ASP A 221 10.71 -6.97 -14.97
C ASP A 221 11.64 -6.73 -16.17
N ILE A 222 11.60 -5.53 -16.78
CA ILE A 222 12.48 -5.16 -17.90
C ILE A 222 13.95 -5.26 -17.48
N ILE A 223 14.31 -4.73 -16.30
CA ILE A 223 15.68 -4.84 -15.79
C ILE A 223 16.07 -6.32 -15.64
N VAL A 224 15.24 -7.12 -14.97
CA VAL A 224 15.53 -8.54 -14.69
C VAL A 224 15.67 -9.38 -15.96
N VAL A 225 14.75 -9.24 -16.91
CA VAL A 225 14.83 -10.02 -18.17
C VAL A 225 16.05 -9.63 -19.01
N ASN A 226 16.45 -8.35 -18.99
CA ASN A 226 17.61 -7.88 -19.74
C ASN A 226 18.94 -8.24 -19.07
N LEU A 227 18.99 -8.31 -17.72
CA LEU A 227 20.11 -8.90 -16.96
C LEU A 227 20.25 -10.41 -17.31
N LYS A 228 19.16 -11.18 -17.23
CA LYS A 228 19.14 -12.62 -17.55
C LYS A 228 19.59 -12.91 -18.99
N LYS A 229 19.39 -11.98 -19.93
CA LYS A 229 19.81 -12.10 -21.32
C LYS A 229 21.20 -11.52 -21.61
N GLY A 230 21.85 -10.91 -20.63
CA GLY A 230 23.13 -10.24 -20.83
C GLY A 230 23.05 -8.98 -21.71
N ILE A 231 21.86 -8.44 -21.96
CA ILE A 231 21.65 -7.14 -22.63
C ILE A 231 22.09 -6.00 -21.70
N ILE A 232 21.75 -6.10 -20.43
CA ILE A 232 22.39 -5.33 -19.36
C ILE A 232 23.55 -6.16 -18.87
N SER A 233 24.77 -5.64 -18.99
CA SER A 233 25.98 -6.31 -18.52
C SER A 233 26.08 -6.35 -17.01
N GLU A 234 27.05 -7.11 -16.46
CA GLU A 234 27.36 -7.14 -15.03
C GLU A 234 27.74 -5.74 -14.49
N ASP A 235 28.38 -4.92 -15.33
CA ASP A 235 28.70 -3.53 -15.01
C ASP A 235 27.50 -2.56 -15.15
N LYS A 236 26.29 -3.10 -15.33
CA LYS A 236 25.03 -2.34 -15.46
C LYS A 236 25.01 -1.44 -16.71
N LYS A 237 25.71 -1.82 -17.78
CA LYS A 237 25.78 -1.08 -19.04
C LYS A 237 25.04 -1.79 -20.16
N VAL A 238 24.52 -0.98 -21.09
CA VAL A 238 23.82 -1.46 -22.31
C VAL A 238 24.58 -0.96 -23.52
N GLU A 239 24.83 -1.86 -24.48
CA GLU A 239 25.43 -1.49 -25.77
C GLU A 239 24.48 -0.53 -26.50
N GLY A 240 25.02 0.58 -27.01
CA GLY A 240 24.22 1.63 -27.63
C GLY A 240 23.46 2.56 -26.68
N GLY A 241 23.58 2.34 -25.35
CA GLY A 241 23.07 3.25 -24.33
C GLY A 241 21.55 3.24 -24.11
N LYS A 242 20.81 2.28 -24.72
CA LYS A 242 19.36 2.18 -24.58
C LYS A 242 18.83 0.78 -24.91
N ILE A 243 17.68 0.44 -24.35
CA ILE A 243 16.91 -0.75 -24.65
C ILE A 243 15.60 -0.33 -25.34
N PRO A 244 15.36 -0.72 -26.59
CA PRO A 244 14.09 -0.46 -27.27
C PRO A 244 12.98 -1.33 -26.64
N LEU A 245 11.81 -0.75 -26.47
CA LEU A 245 10.62 -1.39 -25.92
C LEU A 245 9.46 -1.35 -26.96
N LEU A 246 8.20 -1.39 -26.50
CA LEU A 246 7.03 -1.27 -27.36
C LEU A 246 6.77 0.18 -27.77
N ASP A 247 6.20 0.37 -28.96
CA ASP A 247 5.63 1.64 -29.41
C ASP A 247 6.57 2.85 -29.22
N GLU A 248 7.81 2.69 -29.70
CA GLU A 248 8.87 3.73 -29.63
C GLU A 248 9.27 4.13 -28.21
N LYS A 249 8.84 3.42 -27.16
CA LYS A 249 9.35 3.60 -25.80
C LYS A 249 10.75 2.99 -25.69
N GLU A 250 11.56 3.60 -24.88
CA GLU A 250 12.95 3.19 -24.65
C GLU A 250 13.28 3.27 -23.16
N LEU A 251 14.15 2.38 -22.70
CA LEU A 251 14.81 2.51 -21.40
C LEU A 251 16.26 2.95 -21.65
N LEU A 252 16.61 4.14 -21.20
CA LEU A 252 17.93 4.73 -21.43
C LEU A 252 18.95 4.24 -20.40
N GLN A 253 20.25 4.37 -20.71
CA GLN A 253 21.31 4.08 -19.75
C GLN A 253 21.20 4.92 -18.48
N SER A 254 20.77 6.19 -18.60
CA SER A 254 20.52 7.05 -17.43
C SER A 254 19.41 6.51 -16.52
N ASP A 255 18.37 5.90 -17.10
CA ASP A 255 17.27 5.30 -16.36
C ASP A 255 17.75 4.04 -15.60
N ILE A 256 18.60 3.24 -16.26
CA ILE A 256 19.23 2.05 -15.68
C ILE A 256 20.16 2.44 -14.52
N ASP A 257 20.99 3.47 -14.71
CA ASP A 257 21.89 3.97 -13.68
C ASP A 257 21.09 4.50 -12.46
N LEU A 258 19.98 5.21 -12.70
CA LEU A 258 19.07 5.70 -11.66
C LEU A 258 18.39 4.52 -10.93
N PHE A 259 17.89 3.53 -11.68
CA PHE A 259 17.27 2.33 -11.10
C PHE A 259 18.22 1.63 -10.12
N PHE A 260 19.45 1.32 -10.56
CA PHE A 260 20.40 0.62 -9.69
C PHE A 260 20.84 1.43 -8.49
N LYS A 261 21.00 2.75 -8.63
CA LYS A 261 21.26 3.63 -7.49
C LYS A 261 20.17 3.52 -6.43
N ASN A 262 18.90 3.65 -6.81
CA ASN A 262 17.78 3.54 -5.87
C ASN A 262 17.66 2.12 -5.28
N SER A 263 17.92 1.09 -6.10
CA SER A 263 17.90 -0.31 -5.63
C SER A 263 18.98 -0.57 -4.57
N GLU A 264 20.18 -0.01 -4.75
CA GLU A 264 21.28 -0.11 -3.78
C GLU A 264 20.92 0.59 -2.46
N GLU A 265 20.29 1.75 -2.51
CA GLU A 265 19.85 2.49 -1.31
C GLU A 265 18.79 1.68 -0.53
N LEU A 266 17.80 1.11 -1.21
CA LEU A 266 16.79 0.23 -0.59
C LEU A 266 17.42 -1.03 -0.01
N SER A 267 18.27 -1.72 -0.78
CA SER A 267 18.96 -2.93 -0.34
C SER A 267 19.84 -2.69 0.88
N ALA A 268 20.53 -1.55 0.91
CA ALA A 268 21.34 -1.13 2.05
C ALA A 268 20.49 -0.90 3.31
N MET A 269 19.32 -0.25 3.17
CA MET A 269 18.37 -0.05 4.25
C MET A 269 17.90 -1.40 4.83
N PHE A 270 17.45 -2.34 3.97
CA PHE A 270 16.98 -3.65 4.42
C PHE A 270 18.11 -4.50 5.04
N THR A 271 19.31 -4.40 4.51
CA THR A 271 20.49 -5.08 5.10
C THR A 271 20.80 -4.52 6.49
N SER A 272 20.77 -3.20 6.63
CA SER A 272 21.07 -2.50 7.89
C SER A 272 20.06 -2.85 8.98
N ILE A 273 18.76 -2.81 8.67
CA ILE A 273 17.72 -3.07 9.67
C ILE A 273 17.75 -4.51 10.18
N CYS A 274 18.07 -5.47 9.28
CA CYS A 274 18.14 -6.90 9.63
C CYS A 274 19.44 -7.31 10.34
N ASP A 275 20.49 -6.48 10.32
CA ASP A 275 21.76 -6.71 11.00
C ASP A 275 22.36 -8.11 10.73
N GLY A 276 22.33 -8.55 9.46
CA GLY A 276 22.86 -9.84 9.01
C GLY A 276 21.94 -11.05 9.26
N VAL A 277 20.77 -10.84 9.82
CA VAL A 277 19.76 -11.90 9.99
C VAL A 277 18.98 -12.06 8.68
N ILE A 278 18.64 -13.30 8.31
CA ILE A 278 17.71 -13.59 7.22
C ILE A 278 16.30 -13.53 7.79
N PRO A 279 15.47 -12.55 7.36
CA PRO A 279 14.15 -12.37 7.93
C PRO A 279 13.08 -13.25 7.26
N ASN A 280 11.94 -13.41 7.94
CA ASN A 280 10.68 -13.69 7.28
C ASN A 280 10.14 -12.37 6.72
N VAL A 281 9.96 -12.27 5.40
CA VAL A 281 9.63 -11.01 4.71
C VAL A 281 8.15 -10.96 4.37
N TYR A 282 7.51 -9.84 4.73
CA TYR A 282 6.12 -9.56 4.41
C TYR A 282 6.06 -8.28 3.56
N LEU A 283 5.60 -8.41 2.32
CA LEU A 283 5.49 -7.28 1.38
C LEU A 283 4.08 -6.72 1.38
N SER A 284 3.95 -5.43 1.61
CA SER A 284 2.68 -4.69 1.56
C SER A 284 2.83 -3.40 0.74
N GLY A 285 1.80 -2.54 0.81
CA GLY A 285 1.76 -1.28 0.09
C GLY A 285 1.19 -1.39 -1.32
N CYS A 286 0.97 -0.24 -1.92
CA CYS A 286 0.32 -0.14 -3.23
C CYS A 286 1.16 -0.78 -4.36
N TYR A 287 2.47 -0.80 -4.21
CA TYR A 287 3.40 -1.43 -5.17
C TYR A 287 3.81 -2.82 -4.71
N GLY A 288 4.09 -3.02 -3.40
CA GLY A 288 4.58 -4.28 -2.85
C GLY A 288 3.67 -5.47 -3.16
N THR A 289 2.36 -5.25 -3.21
CA THR A 289 1.36 -6.28 -3.56
C THR A 289 1.37 -6.70 -5.02
N GLN A 290 2.05 -5.94 -5.88
CA GLN A 290 2.11 -6.19 -7.33
C GLN A 290 3.46 -6.76 -7.77
N PHE A 291 4.46 -6.77 -6.90
CA PHE A 291 5.80 -7.23 -7.24
C PHE A 291 5.92 -8.75 -7.24
N ASN A 292 6.75 -9.25 -8.14
CA ASN A 292 7.27 -10.62 -8.05
C ASN A 292 8.46 -10.63 -7.08
N PRO A 293 8.39 -11.36 -5.94
CA PRO A 293 9.46 -11.41 -4.96
C PRO A 293 10.83 -11.83 -5.53
N GLU A 294 10.84 -12.81 -6.45
CA GLU A 294 12.07 -13.25 -7.12
C GLU A 294 12.70 -12.10 -7.93
N ASN A 295 11.88 -11.30 -8.60
CA ASN A 295 12.37 -10.18 -9.40
C ASN A 295 12.88 -9.03 -8.52
N LEU A 296 12.36 -8.84 -7.31
CA LEU A 296 12.92 -7.88 -6.35
C LEU A 296 14.33 -8.25 -5.93
N ILE A 297 14.62 -9.54 -5.73
CA ILE A 297 15.96 -10.04 -5.41
C ILE A 297 16.88 -9.92 -6.64
N ASN A 298 16.42 -10.41 -7.80
CA ASN A 298 17.21 -10.43 -9.04
C ASN A 298 17.52 -9.02 -9.57
N SER A 299 16.73 -8.02 -9.23
CA SER A 299 16.96 -6.62 -9.58
C SER A 299 17.84 -5.88 -8.57
N GLY A 300 18.10 -6.49 -7.40
CA GLY A 300 18.88 -5.91 -6.32
C GLY A 300 18.10 -4.95 -5.40
N ILE A 301 16.78 -4.83 -5.55
CA ILE A 301 15.93 -4.06 -4.60
C ILE A 301 15.93 -4.73 -3.24
N LEU A 302 15.68 -6.05 -3.17
CA LEU A 302 15.92 -6.82 -1.97
C LEU A 302 17.35 -7.38 -1.96
N PRO A 303 17.99 -7.44 -0.78
CA PRO A 303 19.34 -8.01 -0.66
C PRO A 303 19.41 -9.44 -1.19
N ALA A 304 20.51 -9.81 -1.86
CA ALA A 304 20.74 -11.17 -2.34
C ALA A 304 20.72 -12.22 -1.19
N SER A 305 21.05 -11.80 0.03
CA SER A 305 20.95 -12.65 1.23
C SER A 305 19.50 -13.09 1.54
N PHE A 306 18.49 -12.38 1.03
CA PHE A 306 17.08 -12.75 1.19
C PHE A 306 16.63 -13.84 0.22
N ALA A 307 17.50 -14.37 -0.65
CA ALA A 307 17.15 -15.46 -1.56
C ALA A 307 16.67 -16.75 -0.85
N SER A 308 17.04 -16.93 0.41
CA SER A 308 16.57 -18.04 1.26
C SER A 308 15.48 -17.63 2.25
N ALA A 309 15.04 -16.38 2.21
CA ALA A 309 13.94 -15.88 3.06
C ALA A 309 12.59 -16.43 2.60
N GLU A 310 11.68 -16.66 3.53
CA GLU A 310 10.28 -16.83 3.22
C GLU A 310 9.68 -15.44 2.95
N ILE A 311 9.16 -15.23 1.73
CA ILE A 311 8.60 -13.95 1.32
C ILE A 311 7.10 -14.12 1.04
N SER A 312 6.29 -13.42 1.81
CA SER A 312 4.83 -13.40 1.69
C SER A 312 4.34 -12.03 1.22
N VAL A 313 3.37 -12.02 0.28
CA VAL A 313 2.73 -10.79 -0.20
C VAL A 313 1.38 -10.63 0.47
N ILE A 314 1.14 -9.44 1.00
CA ILE A 314 -0.04 -9.11 1.82
C ILE A 314 -0.85 -8.01 1.14
N ALA A 315 -2.00 -8.37 0.57
CA ALA A 315 -2.86 -7.43 -0.12
C ALA A 315 -3.90 -6.78 0.81
N ASN A 316 -4.15 -5.48 0.62
CA ASN A 316 -5.23 -4.71 1.27
C ASN A 316 -5.25 -4.76 2.82
N ALA A 317 -4.14 -5.07 3.45
CA ALA A 317 -4.07 -5.28 4.90
C ALA A 317 -4.35 -4.01 5.71
N SER A 318 -4.01 -2.82 5.19
CA SER A 318 -4.27 -1.53 5.85
C SER A 318 -5.76 -1.31 6.12
N GLY A 319 -6.59 -1.38 5.08
CA GLY A 319 -8.04 -1.26 5.25
C GLY A 319 -8.64 -2.39 6.10
N LEU A 320 -8.14 -3.64 5.95
CA LEU A 320 -8.62 -4.78 6.73
C LEU A 320 -8.26 -4.68 8.22
N GLY A 321 -7.09 -4.10 8.55
CA GLY A 321 -6.71 -3.84 9.94
C GLY A 321 -7.66 -2.87 10.62
N MET A 322 -8.06 -1.81 9.91
CA MET A 322 -9.01 -0.84 10.43
C MET A 322 -10.42 -1.41 10.65
N ILE A 323 -10.83 -2.46 9.92
CA ILE A 323 -12.15 -3.08 10.11
C ILE A 323 -12.34 -3.56 11.55
N LYS A 324 -11.33 -4.14 12.18
CA LYS A 324 -11.43 -4.61 13.56
C LYS A 324 -11.71 -3.45 14.53
N CYS A 325 -11.12 -2.27 14.28
CA CYS A 325 -11.32 -1.08 15.10
C CYS A 325 -12.75 -0.51 15.05
N LEU A 326 -13.58 -0.93 14.09
CA LEU A 326 -14.97 -0.51 14.00
C LEU A 326 -15.86 -1.10 15.11
N TYR A 327 -15.46 -2.24 15.68
CA TYR A 327 -16.30 -2.99 16.62
C TYR A 327 -15.53 -3.55 17.84
N ASP A 328 -14.24 -3.25 17.97
CA ASP A 328 -13.42 -3.71 19.10
C ASP A 328 -12.43 -2.61 19.54
N ASP A 329 -12.71 -2.00 20.66
CA ASP A 329 -11.85 -0.94 21.23
C ASP A 329 -10.48 -1.48 21.65
N ASN A 330 -10.36 -2.78 21.98
CA ASN A 330 -9.05 -3.35 22.30
C ASN A 330 -8.11 -3.33 21.09
N GLU A 331 -8.63 -3.41 19.86
CA GLU A 331 -7.80 -3.30 18.66
C GLU A 331 -7.28 -1.87 18.46
N LYS A 332 -8.05 -0.85 18.86
CA LYS A 332 -7.58 0.56 18.87
C LYS A 332 -6.44 0.73 19.87
N ASP A 333 -6.60 0.22 21.10
CA ASP A 333 -5.57 0.28 22.13
C ASP A 333 -4.30 -0.47 21.73
N LYS A 334 -4.43 -1.62 21.06
CA LYS A 334 -3.30 -2.36 20.50
C LYS A 334 -2.54 -1.54 19.44
N MET A 335 -3.25 -0.87 18.52
CA MET A 335 -2.61 -0.02 17.51
C MET A 335 -1.82 1.12 18.15
N ILE A 336 -2.40 1.79 19.17
CA ILE A 336 -1.75 2.86 19.92
C ILE A 336 -0.49 2.31 20.61
N SER A 337 -0.63 1.22 21.37
CA SER A 337 0.51 0.57 22.03
C SER A 337 1.60 0.11 21.06
N LEU A 338 1.23 -0.39 19.87
CA LEU A 338 2.18 -0.82 18.85
C LEU A 338 2.95 0.38 18.29
N SER A 339 2.28 1.49 17.99
CA SER A 339 2.93 2.69 17.47
C SER A 339 3.99 3.27 18.44
N GLU A 340 3.76 3.16 19.75
CA GLU A 340 4.68 3.60 20.81
C GLU A 340 5.90 2.67 20.97
N LYS A 341 5.77 1.39 20.63
CA LYS A 341 6.87 0.40 20.72
C LYS A 341 7.85 0.49 19.56
N ILE A 342 7.45 1.01 18.41
CA ILE A 342 8.27 1.11 17.19
C ILE A 342 9.31 2.23 17.35
N LYS A 343 10.60 1.84 17.30
CA LYS A 343 11.75 2.72 17.40
C LYS A 343 12.35 3.04 16.05
#